data_0b9653ee5cd4efe74b4353ecefb7dee0
#
_entry.id   0b9653ee5cd4efe74b4353ecefb7dee0
#
_cell.length_a   1.000
_cell.length_b   1.000
_cell.length_c   1.000
_cell.angle_alpha   90.00
_cell.angle_beta   90.00
_cell.angle_gamma   90.00
#
_symmetry.space_group_name_H-M   'P 1'
#
loop_
_entity.id
_entity.type
_entity.pdbx_description
1 polymer ?
#
loop_
_entity_poly.entity_id
_entity_poly.type
_entity_poly.pdbx_seq_one_letter_code
_entity_poly.pdbx_strand_id
1 'polypeptide(L)'
;TLKQVEELAMKRPKQALLVLDGAYAEYGDNYDGGIQLVKHKSNVIMTRTFSKIYGLGGMRVGWGFGPKPVIEALQRVRGPFNLSVPALAVAEAAITDQDYIKRCKEENNATRDWFIASLRKLGLACDNSFTNFVLLRFKNKSQAELCDQYLQSKGVIVRRVDGYNLPEALRITVGDRNTCERLVGVIEEFLVRQE
;
A
#
# COMPACT_ATOMS: atom_id res chain seq x y z
N THR A 1 5.97 13.33 -1.74
CA THR A 1 7.02 13.65 -2.74
C THR A 1 8.40 13.45 -2.12
N LEU A 2 9.44 13.23 -2.94
CA LEU A 2 10.82 13.10 -2.48
C LEU A 2 11.25 14.33 -1.66
N LYS A 3 10.90 15.52 -2.11
CA LYS A 3 11.17 16.79 -1.39
C LYS A 3 10.63 16.79 0.04
N GLN A 4 9.40 16.30 0.26
CA GLN A 4 8.82 16.22 1.60
C GLN A 4 9.59 15.24 2.50
N VAL A 5 10.06 14.14 1.93
CA VAL A 5 10.88 13.16 2.66
C VAL A 5 12.25 13.74 3.02
N GLU A 6 12.87 14.50 2.12
CA GLU A 6 14.12 15.23 2.36
C GLU A 6 13.95 16.29 3.47
N GLU A 7 12.89 17.06 3.43
CA GLU A 7 12.57 18.04 4.48
C GLU A 7 12.38 17.38 5.85
N LEU A 8 11.64 16.26 5.89
CA LEU A 8 11.49 15.47 7.11
C LEU A 8 12.85 14.98 7.62
N ALA A 9 13.67 14.45 6.73
CA ALA A 9 15.01 13.97 7.06
C ALA A 9 15.94 15.07 7.59
N MET A 10 15.76 16.31 7.16
CA MET A 10 16.53 17.46 7.66
C MET A 10 16.02 17.98 9.00
N LYS A 11 14.71 17.98 9.22
CA LYS A 11 14.08 18.58 10.41
C LYS A 11 14.09 17.67 11.64
N ARG A 12 14.30 16.36 11.47
CA ARG A 12 14.31 15.41 12.60
C ARG A 12 15.57 15.55 13.48
N PRO A 13 15.54 15.12 14.75
CA PRO A 13 16.73 15.06 15.59
C PRO A 13 17.84 14.19 14.97
N LYS A 14 19.09 14.61 15.06
CA LYS A 14 20.23 13.89 14.45
C LYS A 14 20.39 12.45 14.94
N GLN A 15 20.06 12.20 16.20
CA GLN A 15 20.10 10.86 16.81
C GLN A 15 18.92 9.95 16.42
N ALA A 16 17.85 10.50 15.82
CA ALA A 16 16.70 9.71 15.39
C ALA A 16 17.00 8.99 14.07
N LEU A 17 16.69 7.70 14.01
CA LEU A 17 16.68 6.93 12.78
C LEU A 17 15.39 7.21 12.00
N LEU A 18 15.49 7.57 10.74
CA LEU A 18 14.37 7.66 9.83
C LEU A 18 14.22 6.34 9.06
N VAL A 19 13.09 5.68 9.24
CA VAL A 19 12.72 4.49 8.47
C VAL A 19 11.71 4.88 7.40
N LEU A 20 12.07 4.71 6.14
CA LEU A 20 11.21 4.92 4.99
C LEU A 20 10.59 3.56 4.61
N ASP A 21 9.33 3.37 4.99
CA ASP A 21 8.58 2.19 4.58
C ASP A 21 8.13 2.34 3.12
N GLY A 22 8.84 1.67 2.23
CA GLY A 22 8.60 1.67 0.80
C GLY A 22 7.71 0.52 0.31
N ALA A 23 6.81 -0.01 1.15
CA ALA A 23 5.99 -1.17 0.79
C ALA A 23 5.14 -0.98 -0.48
N TYR A 24 4.86 0.25 -0.88
CA TYR A 24 4.09 0.60 -2.07
C TYR A 24 4.85 1.49 -3.06
N ALA A 25 6.15 1.62 -2.91
CA ALA A 25 6.95 2.58 -3.68
C ALA A 25 6.95 2.27 -5.19
N GLU A 26 6.82 1.01 -5.57
CA GLU A 26 6.78 0.57 -6.98
C GLU A 26 5.53 1.07 -7.73
N TYR A 27 4.44 1.36 -7.02
CA TYR A 27 3.22 1.92 -7.62
C TYR A 27 3.32 3.41 -7.95
N GLY A 28 4.23 4.13 -7.27
CA GLY A 28 4.43 5.56 -7.46
C GLY A 28 5.18 5.90 -8.74
N ASP A 29 4.89 7.07 -9.30
CA ASP A 29 5.68 7.65 -10.38
C ASP A 29 6.72 8.61 -9.79
N ASN A 30 7.93 8.62 -10.38
CA ASN A 30 9.00 9.53 -10.00
C ASN A 30 9.39 9.48 -8.51
N TYR A 31 9.23 8.32 -7.87
CA TYR A 31 9.64 8.10 -6.49
C TYR A 31 10.54 6.87 -6.39
N ASP A 32 11.80 7.09 -6.10
CA ASP A 32 12.83 6.05 -5.98
C ASP A 32 12.81 5.34 -4.61
N GLY A 33 11.82 5.64 -3.75
CA GLY A 33 11.73 5.12 -2.39
C GLY A 33 12.73 5.73 -1.41
N GLY A 34 13.40 6.80 -1.80
CA GLY A 34 14.41 7.47 -0.97
C GLY A 34 15.80 6.86 -1.07
N ILE A 35 16.11 6.08 -2.10
CA ILE A 35 17.44 5.46 -2.31
C ILE A 35 18.57 6.49 -2.25
N GLN A 36 18.41 7.64 -2.94
CA GLN A 36 19.44 8.68 -2.93
C GLN A 36 19.63 9.29 -1.53
N LEU A 37 18.53 9.48 -0.81
CA LEU A 37 18.59 9.98 0.56
C LEU A 37 19.34 9.01 1.48
N VAL A 38 19.06 7.70 1.38
CA VAL A 38 19.75 6.67 2.16
C VAL A 38 21.24 6.62 1.85
N LYS A 39 21.64 6.77 0.58
CA LYS A 39 23.06 6.79 0.19
C LYS A 39 23.84 7.93 0.83
N HIS A 40 23.21 9.06 1.11
CA HIS A 40 23.86 10.27 1.60
C HIS A 40 23.62 10.57 3.08
N LYS A 41 22.83 9.77 3.80
CA LYS A 41 22.49 9.98 5.22
C LYS A 41 22.81 8.76 6.07
N SER A 42 23.58 8.95 7.13
CA SER A 42 23.99 7.87 8.05
C SER A 42 22.89 7.37 8.99
N ASN A 43 21.73 8.01 8.99
CA ASN A 43 20.59 7.71 9.87
C ASN A 43 19.25 7.66 9.12
N VAL A 44 19.28 7.21 7.87
CA VAL A 44 18.11 6.88 7.07
C VAL A 44 18.24 5.44 6.58
N ILE A 45 17.16 4.68 6.70
CA ILE A 45 17.01 3.33 6.15
C ILE A 45 15.71 3.28 5.37
N MET A 46 15.67 2.54 4.28
CA MET A 46 14.44 2.21 3.57
C MET A 46 14.17 0.72 3.61
N THR A 47 12.88 0.37 3.61
CA THR A 47 12.42 -1.02 3.50
C THR A 47 11.57 -1.20 2.24
N ARG A 48 11.58 -2.40 1.71
CA ARG A 48 10.78 -2.84 0.55
C ARG A 48 10.21 -4.22 0.81
N THR A 49 9.17 -4.57 0.08
CA THR A 49 8.52 -5.86 0.23
C THR A 49 8.21 -6.49 -1.13
N PHE A 50 8.30 -7.81 -1.17
CA PHE A 50 7.78 -8.59 -2.29
C PHE A 50 6.28 -8.93 -2.14
N SER A 51 5.66 -8.51 -1.05
CA SER A 51 4.26 -8.85 -0.72
C SER A 51 3.21 -8.08 -1.52
N LYS A 52 3.57 -7.04 -2.27
CA LYS A 52 2.64 -6.16 -2.98
C LYS A 52 2.72 -6.39 -4.48
N ILE A 53 3.31 -5.48 -5.23
CA ILE A 53 3.34 -5.52 -6.69
C ILE A 53 3.96 -6.81 -7.25
N TYR A 54 4.90 -7.41 -6.54
CA TYR A 54 5.53 -8.67 -6.93
C TYR A 54 4.65 -9.91 -6.69
N GLY A 55 3.48 -9.78 -6.06
CA GLY A 55 2.54 -10.89 -5.85
C GLY A 55 2.98 -11.94 -4.81
N LEU A 56 4.09 -11.76 -4.10
CA LEU A 56 4.71 -12.76 -3.23
C LEU A 56 4.33 -12.60 -1.74
N GLY A 57 3.10 -12.16 -1.44
CA GLY A 57 2.65 -11.91 -0.07
C GLY A 57 2.76 -13.12 0.87
N GLY A 58 2.52 -14.33 0.37
CA GLY A 58 2.64 -15.59 1.11
C GLY A 58 4.09 -16.01 1.41
N MET A 59 5.06 -15.53 0.64
CA MET A 59 6.47 -15.92 0.78
C MET A 59 7.21 -15.21 1.91
N ARG A 60 6.64 -14.15 2.48
CA ARG A 60 7.19 -13.38 3.61
C ARG A 60 8.59 -12.83 3.36
N VAL A 61 8.84 -12.28 2.19
CA VAL A 61 10.14 -11.71 1.77
C VAL A 61 10.05 -10.20 1.67
N GLY A 62 11.07 -9.54 2.14
CA GLY A 62 11.33 -8.12 1.99
C GLY A 62 12.82 -7.85 2.17
N TRP A 63 13.22 -6.62 1.95
CA TRP A 63 14.61 -6.21 2.11
C TRP A 63 14.71 -4.79 2.65
N GLY A 64 15.85 -4.49 3.25
CA GLY A 64 16.17 -3.16 3.75
C GLY A 64 17.50 -2.68 3.18
N PHE A 65 17.59 -1.38 2.93
CA PHE A 65 18.81 -0.72 2.49
C PHE A 65 19.09 0.46 3.41
N GLY A 66 20.30 0.52 3.95
CA GLY A 66 20.66 1.54 4.94
C GLY A 66 22.14 1.55 5.27
N PRO A 67 22.56 2.45 6.19
CA PRO A 67 23.92 2.53 6.64
C PRO A 67 24.39 1.23 7.28
N LYS A 68 25.64 0.86 7.02
CA LYS A 68 26.26 -0.41 7.49
C LYS A 68 26.01 -0.68 8.98
N PRO A 69 26.22 0.26 9.92
CA PRO A 69 25.99 -0.02 11.34
C PRO A 69 24.55 -0.41 11.68
N VAL A 70 23.57 0.17 10.99
CA VAL A 70 22.14 -0.16 11.16
C VAL A 70 21.84 -1.55 10.62
N ILE A 71 22.33 -1.85 9.43
CA ILE A 71 22.16 -3.19 8.82
C ILE A 71 22.83 -4.27 9.66
N GLU A 72 24.04 -4.03 10.18
CA GLU A 72 24.73 -4.96 11.09
C GLU A 72 23.95 -5.19 12.40
N ALA A 73 23.32 -4.15 12.96
CA ALA A 73 22.46 -4.29 14.13
C ALA A 73 21.25 -5.19 13.82
N LEU A 74 20.58 -4.97 12.67
CA LEU A 74 19.47 -5.82 12.21
C LEU A 74 19.91 -7.26 11.99
N GLN A 75 21.09 -7.51 11.42
CA GLN A 75 21.65 -8.85 11.23
C GLN A 75 21.89 -9.60 12.55
N ARG A 76 22.24 -8.88 13.62
CA ARG A 76 22.44 -9.50 14.95
C ARG A 76 21.13 -9.92 15.63
N VAL A 77 20.03 -9.24 15.34
CA VAL A 77 18.73 -9.50 16.02
C VAL A 77 17.76 -10.34 15.20
N ARG A 78 18.00 -10.51 13.90
CA ARG A 78 17.13 -11.37 13.09
C ARG A 78 17.25 -12.83 13.52
N GLY A 79 16.13 -13.57 13.46
CA GLY A 79 16.13 -15.02 13.72
C GLY A 79 16.99 -15.79 12.71
N PRO A 80 17.61 -16.90 13.13
CA PRO A 80 18.27 -17.80 12.19
C PRO A 80 17.26 -18.36 11.19
N PHE A 81 17.69 -18.55 9.94
CA PHE A 81 16.84 -19.10 8.86
C PHE A 81 15.52 -18.36 8.66
N ASN A 82 15.48 -17.05 8.90
CA ASN A 82 14.29 -16.22 8.79
C ASN A 82 13.69 -16.14 7.37
N LEU A 83 14.43 -16.59 6.34
CA LEU A 83 13.96 -16.75 4.97
C LEU A 83 14.19 -18.20 4.51
N SER A 84 13.18 -18.77 3.85
CA SER A 84 13.32 -20.07 3.22
C SER A 84 14.03 -20.00 1.88
N VAL A 85 14.70 -21.09 1.47
CA VAL A 85 15.34 -21.17 0.15
C VAL A 85 14.36 -20.91 -1.00
N PRO A 86 13.14 -21.49 -1.01
CA PRO A 86 12.14 -21.18 -2.02
C PRO A 86 11.77 -19.69 -2.06
N ALA A 87 11.63 -19.05 -0.88
CA ALA A 87 11.29 -17.62 -0.81
C ALA A 87 12.38 -16.74 -1.46
N LEU A 88 13.65 -17.07 -1.25
CA LEU A 88 14.76 -16.36 -1.91
C LEU A 88 14.76 -16.55 -3.41
N ALA A 89 14.60 -17.78 -3.88
CA ALA A 89 14.61 -18.10 -5.31
C ALA A 89 13.47 -17.40 -6.08
N VAL A 90 12.25 -17.39 -5.52
CA VAL A 90 11.13 -16.70 -6.17
C VAL A 90 11.27 -15.18 -6.10
N ALA A 91 11.87 -14.63 -5.05
CA ALA A 91 12.15 -13.20 -4.95
C ALA A 91 13.18 -12.75 -5.99
N GLU A 92 14.24 -13.54 -6.20
CA GLU A 92 15.26 -13.30 -7.22
C GLU A 92 14.64 -13.32 -8.62
N ALA A 93 13.81 -14.31 -8.93
CA ALA A 93 13.10 -14.38 -10.20
C ALA A 93 12.14 -13.18 -10.38
N ALA A 94 11.38 -12.84 -9.36
CA ALA A 94 10.39 -11.76 -9.42
C ALA A 94 11.02 -10.37 -9.62
N ILE A 95 12.19 -10.11 -9.02
CA ILE A 95 12.84 -8.78 -9.15
C ILE A 95 13.41 -8.58 -10.56
N THR A 96 13.67 -9.63 -11.30
CA THR A 96 14.17 -9.56 -12.69
C THR A 96 13.05 -9.42 -13.71
N ASP A 97 11.80 -9.77 -13.38
CA ASP A 97 10.64 -9.65 -14.27
C ASP A 97 10.07 -8.23 -14.26
N GLN A 98 10.79 -7.30 -14.84
CA GLN A 98 10.41 -5.88 -14.89
C GLN A 98 9.19 -5.63 -15.79
N ASP A 99 8.94 -6.46 -16.80
CA ASP A 99 7.76 -6.35 -17.65
C ASP A 99 6.48 -6.69 -16.88
N TYR A 100 6.52 -7.70 -16.00
CA TYR A 100 5.42 -8.00 -15.10
C TYR A 100 5.13 -6.82 -14.17
N ILE A 101 6.15 -6.25 -13.52
CA ILE A 101 6.00 -5.11 -12.62
C ILE A 101 5.38 -3.91 -13.33
N LYS A 102 5.86 -3.61 -14.53
CA LYS A 102 5.33 -2.52 -15.36
C LYS A 102 3.84 -2.72 -15.67
N ARG A 103 3.46 -3.91 -16.16
CA ARG A 103 2.04 -4.24 -16.43
C ARG A 103 1.19 -4.10 -15.18
N CYS A 104 1.59 -4.71 -14.06
CA CYS A 104 0.85 -4.61 -12.80
C CYS A 104 0.65 -3.16 -12.34
N LYS A 105 1.67 -2.32 -12.51
CA LYS A 105 1.59 -0.90 -12.17
C LYS A 105 0.60 -0.16 -13.07
N GLU A 106 0.70 -0.34 -14.38
CA GLU A 106 -0.15 0.31 -15.37
C GLU A 106 -1.63 -0.08 -15.19
N GLU A 107 -1.91 -1.37 -15.04
CA GLU A 107 -3.26 -1.90 -14.80
C GLU A 107 -3.84 -1.39 -13.48
N ASN A 108 -3.05 -1.44 -12.40
CA ASN A 108 -3.48 -0.91 -11.11
C ASN A 108 -3.79 0.58 -11.18
N ASN A 109 -2.94 1.38 -11.81
CA ASN A 109 -3.12 2.83 -11.86
C ASN A 109 -4.37 3.19 -12.69
N ALA A 110 -4.56 2.57 -13.84
CA ALA A 110 -5.73 2.79 -14.68
C ALA A 110 -7.04 2.39 -13.96
N THR A 111 -7.05 1.22 -13.32
CA THR A 111 -8.22 0.73 -12.59
C THR A 111 -8.49 1.58 -11.34
N ARG A 112 -7.46 1.92 -10.57
CA ARG A 112 -7.57 2.75 -9.37
C ARG A 112 -8.16 4.12 -9.68
N ASP A 113 -7.64 4.80 -10.69
CA ASP A 113 -8.05 6.16 -11.03
C ASP A 113 -9.51 6.18 -11.49
N TRP A 114 -9.90 5.21 -12.31
CA TRP A 114 -11.29 5.02 -12.69
C TRP A 114 -12.18 4.70 -11.48
N PHE A 115 -11.73 3.81 -10.57
CA PHE A 115 -12.47 3.40 -9.40
C PHE A 115 -12.73 4.58 -8.46
N ILE A 116 -11.71 5.41 -8.18
CA ILE A 116 -11.86 6.66 -7.43
C ILE A 116 -12.88 7.59 -8.08
N ALA A 117 -12.79 7.77 -9.41
CA ALA A 117 -13.72 8.63 -10.14
C ALA A 117 -15.17 8.10 -10.06
N SER A 118 -15.36 6.78 -10.15
CA SER A 118 -16.67 6.14 -10.06
C SER A 118 -17.29 6.28 -8.67
N LEU A 119 -16.50 6.06 -7.60
CA LEU A 119 -16.97 6.25 -6.23
C LEU A 119 -17.36 7.70 -5.94
N ARG A 120 -16.59 8.66 -6.47
CA ARG A 120 -16.92 10.09 -6.35
C ARG A 120 -18.19 10.49 -7.07
N LYS A 121 -18.51 9.86 -8.22
CA LYS A 121 -19.79 10.07 -8.93
C LYS A 121 -20.99 9.62 -8.09
N LEU A 122 -20.83 8.65 -7.20
CA LEU A 122 -21.86 8.25 -6.24
C LEU A 122 -22.00 9.21 -5.04
N GLY A 123 -21.31 10.35 -5.05
CA GLY A 123 -21.34 11.32 -3.96
C GLY A 123 -20.47 10.98 -2.76
N LEU A 124 -19.65 9.93 -2.84
CA LEU A 124 -18.78 9.52 -1.74
C LEU A 124 -17.41 10.20 -1.80
N ALA A 125 -16.90 10.59 -0.64
CA ALA A 125 -15.53 11.10 -0.54
C ALA A 125 -14.52 9.94 -0.67
N CYS A 126 -13.62 10.04 -1.63
CA CYS A 126 -12.57 9.07 -1.84
C CYS A 126 -11.25 9.81 -2.02
N ASP A 127 -10.25 9.50 -1.19
CA ASP A 127 -8.94 10.15 -1.22
C ASP A 127 -8.16 9.74 -2.48
N ASN A 128 -7.27 10.60 -2.97
CA ASN A 128 -6.32 10.19 -4.00
C ASN A 128 -5.36 9.15 -3.42
N SER A 129 -5.07 8.12 -4.20
CA SER A 129 -4.17 7.05 -3.80
C SER A 129 -3.06 6.85 -4.83
N PHE A 130 -1.88 6.45 -4.35
CA PHE A 130 -0.72 6.05 -5.15
C PHE A 130 -0.33 4.60 -4.84
N THR A 131 -1.27 3.81 -4.31
CA THR A 131 -1.06 2.42 -3.89
C THR A 131 -2.02 1.50 -4.64
N ASN A 132 -2.13 0.25 -4.22
CA ASN A 132 -3.13 -0.70 -4.72
C ASN A 132 -4.40 -0.75 -3.85
N PHE A 133 -4.72 0.32 -3.16
CA PHE A 133 -5.97 0.45 -2.42
C PHE A 133 -6.46 1.90 -2.43
N VAL A 134 -7.74 2.08 -2.16
CA VAL A 134 -8.37 3.38 -1.98
C VAL A 134 -8.97 3.47 -0.58
N LEU A 135 -9.14 4.68 -0.08
CA LEU A 135 -9.84 4.98 1.17
C LEU A 135 -11.16 5.66 0.84
N LEU A 136 -12.25 4.95 1.11
CA LEU A 136 -13.61 5.41 0.91
C LEU A 136 -14.16 5.93 2.24
N ARG A 137 -14.63 7.19 2.26
CA ARG A 137 -15.13 7.84 3.47
C ARG A 137 -16.64 8.03 3.43
N PHE A 138 -17.29 7.77 4.54
CA PHE A 138 -18.70 7.94 4.78
C PHE A 138 -18.95 9.13 5.71
N LYS A 139 -20.22 9.52 5.87
CA LYS A 139 -20.61 10.64 6.74
C LYS A 139 -20.22 10.41 8.22
N ASN A 140 -20.25 9.16 8.65
CA ASN A 140 -19.94 8.75 10.02
C ASN A 140 -19.63 7.25 10.10
N LYS A 141 -19.20 6.81 11.28
CA LYS A 141 -18.89 5.42 11.60
C LYS A 141 -20.06 4.47 11.30
N SER A 142 -21.27 4.83 11.69
CA SER A 142 -22.45 3.96 11.51
C SER A 142 -22.70 3.65 10.03
N GLN A 143 -22.59 4.64 9.17
CA GLN A 143 -22.75 4.43 7.72
C GLN A 143 -21.66 3.55 7.13
N ALA A 144 -20.40 3.70 7.58
CA ALA A 144 -19.31 2.83 7.18
C ALA A 144 -19.54 1.38 7.63
N GLU A 145 -20.02 1.16 8.85
CA GLU A 145 -20.37 -0.17 9.37
C GLU A 145 -21.50 -0.83 8.60
N LEU A 146 -22.57 -0.10 8.32
CA LEU A 146 -23.69 -0.61 7.54
C LEU A 146 -23.27 -0.97 6.10
N CYS A 147 -22.42 -0.15 5.49
CA CYS A 147 -21.88 -0.44 4.18
C CYS A 147 -21.00 -1.70 4.20
N ASP A 148 -20.10 -1.85 5.18
CA ASP A 148 -19.26 -3.03 5.34
C ASP A 148 -20.11 -4.30 5.50
N GLN A 149 -21.13 -4.28 6.34
CA GLN A 149 -22.07 -5.40 6.53
C GLN A 149 -22.83 -5.73 5.24
N TYR A 150 -23.28 -4.71 4.51
CA TYR A 150 -23.94 -4.91 3.21
C TYR A 150 -23.03 -5.54 2.17
N LEU A 151 -21.79 -5.06 2.07
CA LEU A 151 -20.77 -5.62 1.20
C LEU A 151 -20.50 -7.09 1.54
N GLN A 152 -20.36 -7.44 2.83
CA GLN A 152 -20.19 -8.82 3.28
C GLN A 152 -21.38 -9.70 2.88
N SER A 153 -22.62 -9.21 2.99
CA SER A 153 -23.82 -9.93 2.56
C SER A 153 -23.85 -10.24 1.04
N LYS A 154 -23.08 -9.46 0.26
CA LYS A 154 -22.91 -9.64 -1.19
C LYS A 154 -21.62 -10.41 -1.53
N GLY A 155 -20.93 -10.99 -0.54
CA GLY A 155 -19.69 -11.73 -0.71
C GLY A 155 -18.48 -10.84 -1.01
N VAL A 156 -18.53 -9.56 -0.65
CA VAL A 156 -17.42 -8.62 -0.80
C VAL A 156 -16.85 -8.27 0.57
N ILE A 157 -15.56 -8.49 0.75
CA ILE A 157 -14.85 -8.23 2.01
C ILE A 157 -13.89 -7.06 1.79
N VAL A 158 -14.10 -5.98 2.53
CA VAL A 158 -13.23 -4.82 2.58
C VAL A 158 -12.60 -4.67 3.97
N ARG A 159 -11.68 -3.73 4.14
CA ARG A 159 -11.03 -3.56 5.44
C ARG A 159 -11.56 -2.33 6.16
N ARG A 160 -12.08 -2.54 7.35
CA ARG A 160 -12.31 -1.46 8.33
C ARG A 160 -10.97 -0.91 8.84
N VAL A 161 -10.94 0.39 9.10
CA VAL A 161 -9.73 1.12 9.47
C VAL A 161 -9.90 1.88 10.80
N ASP A 162 -10.79 1.41 11.65
CA ASP A 162 -11.02 1.96 13.02
C ASP A 162 -9.71 2.03 13.82
N GLY A 163 -8.85 1.03 13.73
CA GLY A 163 -7.56 0.98 14.41
C GLY A 163 -6.56 2.06 13.97
N TYR A 164 -6.87 2.80 12.90
CA TYR A 164 -6.10 3.95 12.43
C TYR A 164 -6.79 5.29 12.78
N ASN A 165 -7.76 5.29 13.68
CA ASN A 165 -8.60 6.44 14.02
C ASN A 165 -9.40 7.00 12.83
N LEU A 166 -9.87 6.13 11.95
CA LEU A 166 -10.68 6.44 10.78
C LEU A 166 -11.95 5.55 10.78
N PRO A 167 -12.79 5.62 11.81
CA PRO A 167 -13.95 4.72 11.94
C PRO A 167 -15.02 4.96 10.85
N GLU A 168 -15.02 6.12 10.21
CA GLU A 168 -15.92 6.51 9.12
C GLU A 168 -15.44 6.03 7.74
N ALA A 169 -14.34 5.25 7.68
CA ALA A 169 -13.74 4.89 6.40
C ALA A 169 -13.61 3.37 6.20
N LEU A 170 -13.61 2.97 4.93
CA LEU A 170 -13.31 1.62 4.47
C LEU A 170 -12.11 1.66 3.53
N ARG A 171 -11.12 0.80 3.76
CA ARG A 171 -10.01 0.60 2.84
C ARG A 171 -10.33 -0.53 1.88
N ILE A 172 -10.32 -0.23 0.60
CA ILE A 172 -10.69 -1.14 -0.47
C ILE A 172 -9.46 -1.42 -1.33
N THR A 173 -9.06 -2.67 -1.44
CA THR A 173 -7.99 -3.07 -2.35
C THR A 173 -8.49 -2.97 -3.79
N VAL A 174 -7.67 -2.39 -4.66
CA VAL A 174 -7.93 -2.34 -6.10
C VAL A 174 -7.68 -3.73 -6.67
N GLY A 175 -8.73 -4.36 -7.18
CA GLY A 175 -8.70 -5.62 -7.93
C GLY A 175 -8.59 -5.37 -9.44
N ASP A 176 -8.94 -6.38 -10.23
CA ASP A 176 -9.16 -6.19 -11.66
C ASP A 176 -10.36 -5.26 -11.92
N ARG A 177 -10.48 -4.81 -13.18
CA ARG A 177 -11.51 -3.87 -13.57
C ARG A 177 -12.93 -4.39 -13.30
N ASN A 178 -13.22 -5.63 -13.63
CA ASN A 178 -14.55 -6.24 -13.47
C ASN A 178 -14.92 -6.33 -11.98
N THR A 179 -13.98 -6.72 -11.13
CA THR A 179 -14.18 -6.76 -9.67
C THR A 179 -14.49 -5.37 -9.12
N CYS A 180 -13.77 -4.33 -9.56
CA CYS A 180 -14.03 -2.96 -9.14
C CYS A 180 -15.37 -2.43 -9.67
N GLU A 181 -15.80 -2.78 -10.89
CA GLU A 181 -17.11 -2.43 -11.45
C GLU A 181 -18.24 -3.07 -10.64
N ARG A 182 -18.13 -4.37 -10.33
CA ARG A 182 -19.10 -5.05 -9.46
C ARG A 182 -19.19 -4.36 -8.09
N LEU A 183 -18.07 -3.97 -7.52
CA LEU A 183 -18.05 -3.31 -6.21
C LEU A 183 -18.72 -1.93 -6.25
N VAL A 184 -18.49 -1.13 -7.29
CA VAL A 184 -19.19 0.15 -7.49
C VAL A 184 -20.71 -0.07 -7.51
N GLY A 185 -21.19 -1.07 -8.26
CA GLY A 185 -22.62 -1.39 -8.32
C GLY A 185 -23.21 -1.81 -6.96
N VAL A 186 -22.48 -2.62 -6.19
CA VAL A 186 -22.93 -3.01 -4.84
C VAL A 186 -22.98 -1.82 -3.88
N ILE A 187 -22.02 -0.89 -3.98
CA ILE A 187 -22.02 0.34 -3.16
C ILE A 187 -23.20 1.25 -3.58
N GLU A 188 -23.46 1.38 -4.86
CA GLU A 188 -24.60 2.13 -5.38
C GLU A 188 -25.93 1.57 -4.87
N GLU A 189 -26.14 0.24 -4.94
CA GLU A 189 -27.32 -0.43 -4.35
C GLU A 189 -27.46 -0.14 -2.84
N PHE A 190 -26.37 -0.11 -2.11
CA PHE A 190 -26.38 0.23 -0.69
C PHE A 190 -26.86 1.67 -0.46
N LEU A 191 -26.35 2.64 -1.22
CA LEU A 191 -26.70 4.05 -1.05
C LEU A 191 -28.19 4.31 -1.33
N VAL A 192 -28.75 3.71 -2.39
CA VAL A 192 -30.19 3.82 -2.73
C VAL A 192 -31.09 3.28 -1.62
N ARG A 193 -30.64 2.28 -0.86
CA ARG A 193 -31.42 1.72 0.29
C ARG A 193 -31.36 2.58 1.56
N GLN A 194 -30.49 3.56 1.61
CA GLN A 194 -30.33 4.45 2.75
C GLN A 194 -31.11 5.79 2.60
N GLU A 195 -31.63 6.04 1.39
CA GLU A 195 -32.58 7.13 1.10
C GLU A 195 -34.02 6.73 1.51
#